data_a001353660797f1f22911ad6bc2e694b
#
_entry.id   a001353660797f1f22911ad6bc2e694b
#
_cell.length_a   1.000
_cell.length_b   1.000
_cell.length_c   1.000
_cell.angle_alpha   90.00
_cell.angle_beta   90.00
_cell.angle_gamma   90.00
#
_symmetry.space_group_name_H-M   'P 1'
#
loop_
_entity.id
_entity.type
_entity.pdbx_description
1 polymer ?
#
loop_
_entity_poly.entity_id
_entity_poly.type
_entity_poly.pdbx_seq_one_letter_code
_entity_poly.pdbx_strand_id
1 'polypeptide(L)'
;MDEDLKKFAVGDDFRTEIQVHMLDFNEENKPEEKTSSHLLDKFGVNLTRMAREGKIDPVVGREQEIERVVQILSRRKKNNPILIGEAGVGKSAIVEGLALRIARGEVPYTIADKTLFSLDVSSLVAGTKFRGEFEERMQQLLDELRKAKDTIIFIDEIHTIVGAGSTQGSLDTANILKPALARGELQTIGATTLDEYRENIESDSALERRFQKVVVEPTTPDQTLQILRNIAPHYERHHKVRYTEEALQACVTLTGRYITDRFFPDKAIDVMDEAGSRIHLQ
;
A
#
# COMPACT_ATOMS: atom_id res chain seq x y z
N MET A 1 -38.43 -22.47 6.31
CA MET A 1 -38.50 -21.81 7.63
C MET A 1 -37.35 -22.38 8.42
N ASP A 2 -36.17 -21.89 8.11
CA ASP A 2 -34.92 -22.40 8.63
C ASP A 2 -34.32 -21.47 9.63
N GLU A 3 -34.01 -22.07 10.72
CA GLU A 3 -33.41 -21.43 11.88
C GLU A 3 -31.93 -21.21 11.66
N ASP A 4 -31.59 -20.08 11.11
CA ASP A 4 -30.22 -19.69 10.97
C ASP A 4 -29.79 -18.74 12.06
N LEU A 5 -29.14 -19.28 12.99
CA LEU A 5 -28.66 -18.55 14.09
C LEU A 5 -27.27 -18.84 14.47
N LYS A 6 -26.38 -18.07 14.21
CA LYS A 6 -25.95 -16.90 14.86
C LYS A 6 -25.64 -17.03 16.31
N LYS A 7 -24.45 -17.40 16.65
CA LYS A 7 -23.91 -17.15 17.97
C LYS A 7 -22.67 -16.28 17.90
N PHE A 8 -22.76 -15.13 18.53
CA PHE A 8 -21.60 -14.39 18.92
C PHE A 8 -21.07 -14.97 20.22
N ALA A 9 -19.83 -15.42 20.22
CA ALA A 9 -19.12 -15.68 21.45
C ALA A 9 -17.90 -14.78 21.52
N VAL A 10 -17.78 -14.05 22.62
CA VAL A 10 -16.63 -13.20 22.92
C VAL A 10 -15.80 -13.95 23.95
N GLY A 11 -14.66 -14.45 23.54
CA GLY A 11 -13.67 -15.11 24.36
C GLY A 11 -12.38 -15.24 23.61
N ASP A 12 -11.27 -15.53 24.27
CA ASP A 12 -9.90 -15.55 23.73
C ASP A 12 -9.66 -16.55 22.59
N ASP A 13 -10.66 -17.31 22.20
CA ASP A 13 -10.67 -18.14 21.02
C ASP A 13 -11.76 -17.65 20.07
N PHE A 14 -11.41 -16.73 19.17
CA PHE A 14 -12.25 -16.30 18.05
C PHE A 14 -12.45 -17.39 17.00
N ARG A 15 -12.59 -18.62 17.40
CA ARG A 15 -13.06 -19.72 16.58
C ARG A 15 -14.50 -20.03 16.91
N THR A 16 -15.37 -19.09 16.64
CA THR A 16 -16.78 -19.43 16.69
C THR A 16 -17.39 -19.10 15.35
N GLU A 17 -17.83 -20.13 14.74
CA GLU A 17 -18.49 -20.27 13.48
C GLU A 17 -19.59 -19.23 13.29
N ILE A 18 -19.24 -18.16 12.57
CA ILE A 18 -20.24 -17.34 11.92
C ILE A 18 -20.46 -17.98 10.56
N GLN A 19 -21.48 -18.82 10.44
CA GLN A 19 -21.96 -19.25 9.13
C GLN A 19 -22.72 -18.10 8.48
N VAL A 20 -22.07 -17.44 7.54
CA VAL A 20 -22.70 -16.45 6.67
C VAL A 20 -23.06 -17.17 5.38
N HIS A 21 -24.36 -17.32 5.10
CA HIS A 21 -24.79 -17.78 3.79
C HIS A 21 -24.49 -16.69 2.74
N MET A 22 -23.74 -17.04 1.70
CA MET A 22 -23.58 -16.20 0.54
C MET A 22 -24.89 -16.16 -0.24
N LEU A 23 -25.40 -14.97 -0.45
CA LEU A 23 -26.46 -14.74 -1.41
C LEU A 23 -25.83 -14.69 -2.80
N ASP A 24 -26.23 -15.58 -3.70
CA ASP A 24 -25.84 -15.55 -5.10
C ASP A 24 -26.50 -14.34 -5.77
N PHE A 25 -25.73 -13.29 -5.95
CA PHE A 25 -26.08 -12.20 -6.85
C PHE A 25 -25.51 -12.49 -8.24
N ASN A 26 -26.21 -13.29 -9.01
CA ASN A 26 -25.98 -13.36 -10.46
C ASN A 26 -26.70 -12.19 -11.13
N GLU A 27 -26.05 -11.05 -11.20
CA GLU A 27 -26.34 -10.04 -12.21
C GLU A 27 -25.27 -10.07 -13.28
N GLU A 28 -25.70 -10.41 -14.48
CA GLU A 28 -24.89 -10.30 -15.69
C GLU A 28 -24.50 -8.83 -15.93
N ASN A 29 -23.35 -8.40 -15.41
CA ASN A 29 -22.76 -7.13 -15.79
C ASN A 29 -21.77 -7.34 -16.93
N LYS A 30 -22.17 -6.89 -18.13
CA LYS A 30 -21.24 -6.64 -19.22
C LYS A 30 -20.15 -5.68 -18.76
N PRO A 31 -18.89 -5.90 -19.13
CA PRO A 31 -17.82 -4.94 -18.82
C PRO A 31 -18.07 -3.64 -19.58
N GLU A 32 -18.54 -2.62 -18.88
CA GLU A 32 -18.43 -1.27 -19.38
C GLU A 32 -16.94 -0.92 -19.51
N GLU A 33 -16.54 -0.39 -20.65
CA GLU A 33 -15.20 0.17 -20.86
C GLU A 33 -14.93 1.19 -19.77
N LYS A 34 -14.01 0.84 -18.85
CA LYS A 34 -13.57 1.74 -17.77
C LYS A 34 -12.92 2.95 -18.42
N THR A 35 -13.58 4.08 -18.34
CA THR A 35 -13.02 5.38 -18.71
C THR A 35 -11.69 5.55 -17.97
N SER A 36 -10.58 5.55 -18.71
CA SER A 36 -9.26 5.83 -18.16
C SER A 36 -9.29 7.24 -17.56
N SER A 37 -9.04 7.34 -16.26
CA SER A 37 -9.02 8.64 -15.62
C SER A 37 -7.70 9.32 -15.95
N HIS A 38 -7.76 10.35 -16.81
CA HIS A 38 -6.58 11.01 -17.38
C HIS A 38 -5.65 11.61 -16.31
N LEU A 39 -6.19 12.10 -15.21
CA LEU A 39 -5.40 12.71 -14.14
C LEU A 39 -4.78 11.65 -13.21
N LEU A 40 -5.49 10.57 -12.91
CA LEU A 40 -4.93 9.46 -12.14
C LEU A 40 -3.74 8.82 -12.87
N ASP A 41 -3.84 8.60 -14.18
CA ASP A 41 -2.72 8.06 -14.97
C ASP A 41 -1.53 9.03 -15.04
N LYS A 42 -1.77 10.33 -14.88
CA LYS A 42 -0.72 11.35 -14.89
C LYS A 42 0.01 11.48 -13.56
N PHE A 43 -0.68 11.37 -12.43
CA PHE A 43 -0.16 11.60 -11.09
C PHE A 43 -0.12 10.36 -10.21
N GLY A 44 -0.42 9.20 -10.77
CA GLY A 44 -0.39 7.94 -10.07
C GLY A 44 0.11 6.80 -10.94
N VAL A 45 0.47 5.72 -10.27
CA VAL A 45 0.87 4.47 -10.90
C VAL A 45 -0.21 3.43 -10.66
N ASN A 46 -0.75 2.87 -11.74
CA ASN A 46 -1.73 1.79 -11.66
C ASN A 46 -1.05 0.45 -11.33
N LEU A 47 -1.02 0.12 -10.05
CA LEU A 47 -0.37 -1.10 -9.55
C LEU A 47 -1.08 -2.37 -10.04
N THR A 48 -2.41 -2.36 -10.16
CA THR A 48 -3.16 -3.51 -10.66
C THR A 48 -2.84 -3.80 -12.13
N ARG A 49 -2.65 -2.77 -12.95
CA ARG A 49 -2.19 -2.91 -14.33
C ARG A 49 -0.77 -3.45 -14.39
N MET A 50 0.14 -2.89 -13.59
CA MET A 50 1.53 -3.39 -13.50
C MET A 50 1.58 -4.86 -13.07
N ALA A 51 0.75 -5.26 -12.13
CA ALA A 51 0.65 -6.65 -11.69
C ALA A 51 0.20 -7.58 -12.83
N ARG A 52 -0.80 -7.18 -13.62
CA ARG A 52 -1.29 -7.93 -14.79
C ARG A 52 -0.23 -8.03 -15.90
N GLU A 53 0.59 -7.01 -16.04
CA GLU A 53 1.70 -6.96 -17.01
C GLU A 53 2.97 -7.69 -16.52
N GLY A 54 2.94 -8.28 -15.33
CA GLY A 54 4.10 -8.97 -14.74
C GLY A 54 5.27 -8.06 -14.37
N LYS A 55 4.99 -6.78 -14.07
CA LYS A 55 5.99 -5.76 -13.73
C LYS A 55 6.19 -5.59 -12.22
N ILE A 56 5.49 -6.37 -11.41
CA ILE A 56 5.62 -6.39 -9.95
C ILE A 56 6.25 -7.70 -9.53
N ASP A 57 7.28 -7.63 -8.71
CA ASP A 57 7.95 -8.79 -8.17
C ASP A 57 7.06 -9.54 -7.15
N PRO A 58 7.22 -10.87 -7.02
CA PRO A 58 6.55 -11.63 -5.98
C PRO A 58 6.91 -11.10 -4.59
N VAL A 59 5.90 -10.86 -3.78
CA VAL A 59 6.07 -10.40 -2.40
C VAL A 59 6.17 -11.60 -1.47
N VAL A 60 7.14 -11.58 -0.56
CA VAL A 60 7.46 -12.67 0.37
C VAL A 60 7.32 -12.20 1.81
N GLY A 61 6.75 -13.05 2.67
CA GLY A 61 6.72 -12.85 4.12
C GLY A 61 5.78 -11.75 4.58
N ARG A 62 4.78 -11.38 3.74
CA ARG A 62 3.78 -10.34 4.04
C ARG A 62 2.34 -10.84 3.89
N GLU A 63 2.15 -12.14 3.88
CA GLU A 63 0.86 -12.78 3.65
C GLU A 63 -0.19 -12.35 4.69
N GLN A 64 0.21 -12.24 5.96
CA GLN A 64 -0.68 -11.88 7.06
C GLN A 64 -1.11 -10.41 6.97
N GLU A 65 -0.17 -9.52 6.70
CA GLU A 65 -0.46 -8.10 6.54
C GLU A 65 -1.34 -7.84 5.32
N ILE A 66 -1.06 -8.49 4.18
CA ILE A 66 -1.89 -8.39 2.97
C ILE A 66 -3.30 -8.91 3.25
N GLU A 67 -3.44 -10.04 3.91
CA GLU A 67 -4.75 -10.58 4.28
C GLU A 67 -5.51 -9.62 5.20
N ARG A 68 -4.81 -9.04 6.19
CA ARG A 68 -5.40 -8.04 7.07
C ARG A 68 -5.87 -6.80 6.32
N VAL A 69 -5.11 -6.32 5.35
CA VAL A 69 -5.49 -5.21 4.47
C VAL A 69 -6.74 -5.56 3.68
N VAL A 70 -6.81 -6.76 3.08
CA VAL A 70 -7.99 -7.27 2.36
C VAL A 70 -9.22 -7.29 3.24
N GLN A 71 -9.10 -7.80 4.46
CA GLN A 71 -10.19 -7.84 5.44
C GLN A 71 -10.72 -6.44 5.77
N ILE A 72 -9.81 -5.47 5.98
CA ILE A 72 -10.18 -4.10 6.30
C ILE A 72 -10.88 -3.45 5.11
N LEU A 73 -10.35 -3.56 3.90
CA LEU A 73 -10.94 -3.01 2.69
C LEU A 73 -12.34 -3.55 2.40
N SER A 74 -12.63 -4.77 2.83
CA SER A 74 -13.94 -5.43 2.66
C SER A 74 -14.97 -5.04 3.72
N ARG A 75 -14.60 -4.22 4.72
CA ARG A 75 -15.52 -3.78 5.79
C ARG A 75 -16.44 -2.69 5.29
N ARG A 76 -17.62 -2.63 5.88
CA ARG A 76 -18.59 -1.55 5.59
C ARG A 76 -18.19 -0.19 6.16
N LYS A 77 -17.50 -0.18 7.31
CA LYS A 77 -17.05 1.05 8.00
C LYS A 77 -15.61 0.85 8.45
N LYS A 78 -14.87 1.96 8.62
CA LYS A 78 -13.45 1.95 8.99
C LYS A 78 -12.66 1.03 8.06
N ASN A 79 -12.91 1.18 6.77
CA ASN A 79 -12.44 0.32 5.68
C ASN A 79 -11.19 0.86 4.98
N ASN A 80 -10.50 1.81 5.58
CA ASN A 80 -9.22 2.34 5.10
C ASN A 80 -8.11 1.77 5.98
N PRO A 81 -7.29 0.84 5.49
CA PRO A 81 -6.12 0.40 6.23
C PRO A 81 -5.04 1.47 6.25
N ILE A 82 -4.32 1.56 7.37
CA ILE A 82 -3.10 2.36 7.46
C ILE A 82 -1.96 1.48 7.93
N LEU A 83 -0.94 1.37 7.08
CA LEU A 83 0.28 0.62 7.33
C LEU A 83 1.21 1.44 8.22
N ILE A 84 1.54 0.94 9.39
CA ILE A 84 2.37 1.64 10.37
C ILE A 84 3.65 0.84 10.60
N GLY A 85 4.78 1.44 10.30
CA GLY A 85 6.09 0.83 10.48
C GLY A 85 7.22 1.78 10.10
N GLU A 86 8.42 1.43 10.51
CA GLU A 86 9.61 2.21 10.21
C GLU A 86 9.89 2.31 8.71
N ALA A 87 10.73 3.26 8.31
CA ALA A 87 11.17 3.36 6.93
C ALA A 87 11.95 2.09 6.53
N GLY A 88 11.69 1.60 5.32
CA GLY A 88 12.41 0.43 4.79
C GLY A 88 11.91 -0.94 5.27
N VAL A 89 10.82 -1.03 6.06
CA VAL A 89 10.27 -2.34 6.48
C VAL A 89 9.44 -3.03 5.39
N GLY A 90 9.14 -2.35 4.28
CA GLY A 90 8.41 -2.93 3.14
C GLY A 90 6.91 -2.66 3.14
N LYS A 91 6.46 -1.49 3.61
CA LYS A 91 5.04 -1.09 3.57
C LYS A 91 4.49 -1.09 2.13
N SER A 92 5.23 -0.55 1.18
CA SER A 92 4.84 -0.49 -0.24
C SER A 92 4.75 -1.88 -0.86
N ALA A 93 5.62 -2.83 -0.46
CA ALA A 93 5.56 -4.22 -0.91
C ALA A 93 4.24 -4.92 -0.53
N ILE A 94 3.64 -4.58 0.61
CA ILE A 94 2.32 -5.09 1.01
C ILE A 94 1.24 -4.65 0.01
N VAL A 95 1.30 -3.41 -0.44
CA VAL A 95 0.36 -2.86 -1.41
C VAL A 95 0.56 -3.47 -2.80
N GLU A 96 1.80 -3.69 -3.21
CA GLU A 96 2.16 -4.42 -4.42
C GLU A 96 1.65 -5.87 -4.37
N GLY A 97 1.81 -6.54 -3.22
CA GLY A 97 1.26 -7.88 -2.99
C GLY A 97 -0.26 -7.94 -3.08
N LEU A 98 -0.95 -6.90 -2.59
CA LEU A 98 -2.40 -6.75 -2.78
C LEU A 98 -2.75 -6.60 -4.27
N ALA A 99 -2.00 -5.78 -5.02
CA ALA A 99 -2.21 -5.61 -6.46
C ALA A 99 -2.05 -6.94 -7.22
N LEU A 100 -1.06 -7.76 -6.84
CA LEU A 100 -0.86 -9.10 -7.38
C LEU A 100 -2.05 -10.02 -7.09
N ARG A 101 -2.58 -10.02 -5.87
CA ARG A 101 -3.77 -10.82 -5.50
C ARG A 101 -5.01 -10.38 -6.25
N ILE A 102 -5.24 -9.07 -6.41
CA ILE A 102 -6.36 -8.55 -7.22
C ILE A 102 -6.21 -9.00 -8.68
N ALA A 103 -5.02 -8.86 -9.26
CA ALA A 103 -4.75 -9.25 -10.64
C ALA A 103 -4.97 -10.74 -10.91
N ARG A 104 -4.76 -11.60 -9.90
CA ARG A 104 -4.96 -13.06 -9.97
C ARG A 104 -6.38 -13.51 -9.59
N GLY A 105 -7.22 -12.59 -9.11
CA GLY A 105 -8.55 -12.94 -8.60
C GLY A 105 -8.52 -13.64 -7.23
N GLU A 106 -7.43 -13.53 -6.48
CA GLU A 106 -7.21 -14.15 -5.17
C GLU A 106 -7.69 -13.25 -4.02
N VAL A 107 -8.84 -12.59 -4.22
CA VAL A 107 -9.43 -11.64 -3.27
C VAL A 107 -10.95 -11.81 -3.23
N PRO A 108 -11.63 -11.39 -2.13
CA PRO A 108 -13.09 -11.39 -2.07
C PRO A 108 -13.73 -10.56 -3.17
N TYR A 109 -14.96 -10.93 -3.56
CA TYR A 109 -15.72 -10.23 -4.61
C TYR A 109 -15.87 -8.72 -4.36
N THR A 110 -15.86 -8.28 -3.10
CA THR A 110 -15.98 -6.87 -2.71
C THR A 110 -14.85 -5.97 -3.24
N ILE A 111 -13.70 -6.57 -3.53
CA ILE A 111 -12.52 -5.87 -4.04
C ILE A 111 -11.94 -6.47 -5.32
N ALA A 112 -12.55 -7.52 -5.87
CA ALA A 112 -12.05 -8.24 -7.05
C ALA A 112 -11.96 -7.35 -8.29
N ASP A 113 -12.91 -6.43 -8.46
CA ASP A 113 -12.96 -5.51 -9.61
C ASP A 113 -12.30 -4.15 -9.32
N LYS A 114 -11.69 -4.00 -8.15
CA LYS A 114 -11.03 -2.75 -7.78
C LYS A 114 -9.73 -2.55 -8.54
N THR A 115 -9.45 -1.30 -8.83
CA THR A 115 -8.18 -0.85 -9.38
C THR A 115 -7.38 -0.15 -8.28
N LEU A 116 -6.13 -0.53 -8.10
CA LEU A 116 -5.24 0.02 -7.09
C LEU A 116 -4.25 0.98 -7.73
N PHE A 117 -4.29 2.24 -7.32
CA PHE A 117 -3.37 3.29 -7.74
C PHE A 117 -2.47 3.74 -6.60
N SER A 118 -1.18 3.82 -6.85
CA SER A 118 -0.24 4.54 -5.97
C SER A 118 -0.21 6.00 -6.40
N LEU A 119 -0.66 6.90 -5.53
CA LEU A 119 -0.71 8.34 -5.81
C LEU A 119 0.63 9.00 -5.42
N ASP A 120 1.25 9.69 -6.37
CA ASP A 120 2.41 10.53 -6.12
C ASP A 120 1.97 11.97 -5.83
N VAL A 121 1.87 12.29 -4.56
CA VAL A 121 1.48 13.63 -4.09
C VAL A 121 2.52 14.69 -4.45
N SER A 122 3.80 14.32 -4.51
CA SER A 122 4.90 15.22 -4.88
C SER A 122 4.75 15.71 -6.32
N SER A 123 4.37 14.81 -7.22
CA SER A 123 4.11 15.14 -8.62
C SER A 123 2.92 16.09 -8.81
N LEU A 124 1.96 16.08 -7.89
CA LEU A 124 0.82 17.00 -7.94
C LEU A 124 1.23 18.45 -7.70
N VAL A 125 2.20 18.67 -6.82
CA VAL A 125 2.76 19.98 -6.50
C VAL A 125 3.74 20.44 -7.57
N ALA A 126 4.47 19.51 -8.19
CA ALA A 126 5.49 19.82 -9.16
C ALA A 126 4.91 20.53 -10.40
N GLY A 127 5.58 21.61 -10.82
CA GLY A 127 5.24 22.36 -12.00
C GLY A 127 4.07 23.35 -11.85
N THR A 128 3.49 23.51 -10.66
CA THR A 128 2.53 24.58 -10.37
C THR A 128 3.29 25.85 -10.00
N LYS A 129 3.04 26.95 -10.71
CA LYS A 129 3.65 28.25 -10.44
C LYS A 129 2.83 29.08 -9.44
N PHE A 130 1.54 28.81 -9.37
CA PHE A 130 0.60 29.55 -8.53
C PHE A 130 -0.23 28.57 -7.68
N ARG A 131 -0.55 29.00 -6.48
CA ARG A 131 -1.37 28.25 -5.51
C ARG A 131 -2.70 27.78 -6.12
N GLY A 132 -3.38 28.64 -6.86
CA GLY A 132 -4.68 28.34 -7.47
C GLY A 132 -4.63 27.20 -8.50
N GLU A 133 -3.53 27.06 -9.24
CA GLU A 133 -3.35 25.96 -10.20
C GLU A 133 -3.26 24.60 -9.50
N PHE A 134 -2.61 24.57 -8.35
CA PHE A 134 -2.52 23.35 -7.53
C PHE A 134 -3.87 22.98 -6.93
N GLU A 135 -4.59 23.95 -6.35
CA GLU A 135 -5.92 23.73 -5.76
C GLU A 135 -6.90 23.20 -6.82
N GLU A 136 -6.91 23.81 -8.01
CA GLU A 136 -7.75 23.36 -9.12
C GLU A 136 -7.42 21.94 -9.57
N ARG A 137 -6.14 21.62 -9.73
CA ARG A 137 -5.66 20.28 -10.11
C ARG A 137 -6.07 19.22 -9.08
N MET A 138 -5.91 19.54 -7.80
CA MET A 138 -6.30 18.65 -6.71
C MET A 138 -7.83 18.44 -6.67
N GLN A 139 -8.60 19.48 -6.90
CA GLN A 139 -10.06 19.38 -6.94
C GLN A 139 -10.53 18.51 -8.11
N GLN A 140 -9.91 18.66 -9.28
CA GLN A 140 -10.20 17.85 -10.46
C GLN A 140 -9.87 16.37 -10.20
N LEU A 141 -8.73 16.09 -9.56
CA LEU A 141 -8.35 14.73 -9.18
C LEU A 141 -9.35 14.11 -8.20
N LEU A 142 -9.80 14.87 -7.20
CA LEU A 142 -10.84 14.41 -6.27
C LEU A 142 -12.15 14.11 -6.97
N ASP A 143 -12.56 14.93 -7.92
CA ASP A 143 -13.79 14.71 -8.68
C ASP A 143 -13.71 13.47 -9.58
N GLU A 144 -12.54 13.18 -10.15
CA GLU A 144 -12.29 11.90 -10.83
C GLU A 144 -12.39 10.71 -9.86
N LEU A 145 -11.72 10.80 -8.72
CA LEU A 145 -11.74 9.74 -7.71
C LEU A 145 -13.14 9.46 -7.16
N ARG A 146 -13.95 10.50 -6.94
CA ARG A 146 -15.34 10.34 -6.51
C ARG A 146 -16.22 9.62 -7.54
N LYS A 147 -15.92 9.79 -8.82
CA LYS A 147 -16.60 9.10 -9.93
C LYS A 147 -16.11 7.67 -10.09
N ALA A 148 -14.82 7.45 -9.85
CA ALA A 148 -14.17 6.15 -9.98
C ALA A 148 -14.34 5.29 -8.71
N LYS A 149 -15.58 4.86 -8.41
CA LYS A 149 -15.95 4.08 -7.21
C LYS A 149 -15.18 2.76 -7.05
N ASP A 150 -14.61 2.26 -8.14
CA ASP A 150 -13.83 1.02 -8.15
C ASP A 150 -12.32 1.27 -7.95
N THR A 151 -11.95 2.47 -7.51
CA THR A 151 -10.56 2.83 -7.28
C THR A 151 -10.22 2.82 -5.80
N ILE A 152 -9.11 2.17 -5.47
CA ILE A 152 -8.43 2.27 -4.19
C ILE A 152 -7.15 3.06 -4.42
N ILE A 153 -6.91 4.09 -3.63
CA ILE A 153 -5.67 4.86 -3.70
C ILE A 153 -4.72 4.46 -2.58
N PHE A 154 -3.47 4.27 -2.92
CA PHE A 154 -2.39 4.14 -1.96
C PHE A 154 -1.65 5.47 -1.85
N ILE A 155 -1.45 5.92 -0.63
CA ILE A 155 -0.73 7.16 -0.32
C ILE A 155 0.38 6.81 0.66
N ASP A 156 1.61 6.82 0.16
CA ASP A 156 2.77 6.71 1.03
C ASP A 156 3.00 8.01 1.78
N GLU A 157 3.59 7.92 2.97
CA GLU A 157 3.80 9.06 3.85
C GLU A 157 2.55 9.96 4.01
N ILE A 158 1.39 9.32 4.24
CA ILE A 158 0.08 10.00 4.30
C ILE A 158 0.04 11.16 5.28
N HIS A 159 0.89 11.15 6.31
CA HIS A 159 1.04 12.24 7.28
C HIS A 159 1.42 13.56 6.61
N THR A 160 2.13 13.54 5.48
CA THR A 160 2.53 14.75 4.74
C THR A 160 1.33 15.50 4.15
N ILE A 161 0.22 14.82 3.92
CA ILE A 161 -0.98 15.40 3.31
C ILE A 161 -2.13 15.61 4.30
N VAL A 162 -2.06 15.07 5.50
CA VAL A 162 -3.10 15.24 6.53
C VAL A 162 -2.61 16.05 7.73
N GLY A 163 -1.30 16.11 7.93
CA GLY A 163 -0.67 16.89 8.98
C GLY A 163 -0.62 18.38 8.68
N ALA A 164 -0.53 19.19 9.72
CA ALA A 164 -0.30 20.64 9.63
C ALA A 164 1.18 20.95 9.35
N GLY A 165 1.74 20.32 8.31
CA GLY A 165 3.16 20.47 7.97
C GLY A 165 3.57 21.90 7.67
N SER A 166 4.82 22.24 7.99
CA SER A 166 5.39 23.58 7.99
C SER A 166 5.68 24.14 6.58
N THR A 167 5.45 23.40 5.52
CA THR A 167 5.67 23.85 4.15
C THR A 167 4.36 24.29 3.49
N GLN A 168 4.40 25.43 2.81
CA GLN A 168 3.21 26.10 2.23
C GLN A 168 2.37 25.18 1.32
N GLY A 169 3.00 24.27 0.56
CA GLY A 169 2.28 23.31 -0.31
C GLY A 169 1.58 22.17 0.42
N SER A 170 2.06 21.74 1.61
CA SER A 170 1.43 20.68 2.40
C SER A 170 0.15 21.13 3.09
N LEU A 171 0.07 22.39 3.50
CA LEU A 171 -1.15 22.97 4.08
C LEU A 171 -2.31 22.98 3.09
N ASP A 172 -2.04 23.29 1.82
CA ASP A 172 -3.07 23.33 0.78
C ASP A 172 -3.58 21.95 0.44
N THR A 173 -2.70 20.94 0.37
CA THR A 173 -3.07 19.54 0.18
C THR A 173 -3.92 19.03 1.34
N ALA A 174 -3.52 19.31 2.58
CA ALA A 174 -4.24 18.89 3.77
C ALA A 174 -5.66 19.50 3.81
N ASN A 175 -5.83 20.76 3.43
CA ASN A 175 -7.13 21.42 3.42
C ASN A 175 -8.12 20.83 2.40
N ILE A 176 -7.62 20.20 1.34
CA ILE A 176 -8.44 19.61 0.27
C ILE A 176 -8.67 18.12 0.50
N LEU A 177 -7.61 17.34 0.73
CA LEU A 177 -7.68 15.88 0.86
C LEU A 177 -8.21 15.40 2.21
N LYS A 178 -7.81 16.02 3.30
CA LYS A 178 -8.24 15.63 4.65
C LYS A 178 -9.77 15.59 4.82
N PRO A 179 -10.55 16.58 4.38
CA PRO A 179 -12.00 16.51 4.44
C PRO A 179 -12.59 15.35 3.61
N ALA A 180 -12.04 15.05 2.43
CA ALA A 180 -12.50 13.96 1.59
C ALA A 180 -12.23 12.58 2.26
N LEU A 181 -11.06 12.41 2.85
CA LEU A 181 -10.70 11.21 3.63
C LEU A 181 -11.59 11.08 4.88
N ALA A 182 -11.80 12.16 5.63
CA ALA A 182 -12.62 12.18 6.83
C ALA A 182 -14.10 11.87 6.54
N ARG A 183 -14.64 12.28 5.39
CA ARG A 183 -16.00 11.94 4.96
C ARG A 183 -16.13 10.54 4.38
N GLY A 184 -15.01 9.87 4.09
CA GLY A 184 -15.01 8.54 3.48
C GLY A 184 -15.44 8.54 2.01
N GLU A 185 -15.14 9.62 1.30
CA GLU A 185 -15.41 9.75 -0.14
C GLU A 185 -14.45 8.93 -0.98
N LEU A 186 -13.29 8.59 -0.41
CA LEU A 186 -12.22 7.85 -1.05
C LEU A 186 -11.92 6.58 -0.26
N GLN A 187 -11.72 5.47 -0.96
CA GLN A 187 -11.15 4.26 -0.37
C GLN A 187 -9.63 4.32 -0.46
N THR A 188 -8.96 4.32 0.70
CA THR A 188 -7.55 4.68 0.78
C THR A 188 -6.77 3.69 1.62
N ILE A 189 -5.58 3.33 1.17
CA ILE A 189 -4.54 2.68 1.96
C ILE A 189 -3.50 3.75 2.27
N GLY A 190 -3.25 4.02 3.55
CA GLY A 190 -2.18 4.92 3.97
C GLY A 190 -0.95 4.15 4.42
N ALA A 191 0.22 4.78 4.35
CA ALA A 191 1.44 4.30 4.98
C ALA A 191 2.12 5.44 5.74
N THR A 192 2.65 5.14 6.93
CA THR A 192 3.33 6.12 7.78
C THR A 192 4.17 5.42 8.85
N THR A 193 4.91 6.19 9.64
CA THR A 193 5.57 5.70 10.86
C THR A 193 4.63 5.78 12.07
N LEU A 194 5.01 5.16 13.19
CA LEU A 194 4.20 5.17 14.40
C LEU A 194 4.08 6.58 15.01
N ASP A 195 5.17 7.32 15.02
CA ASP A 195 5.19 8.66 15.59
C ASP A 195 4.34 9.62 14.77
N GLU A 196 4.49 9.61 13.46
CA GLU A 196 3.68 10.42 12.54
C GLU A 196 2.19 10.03 12.58
N TYR A 197 1.90 8.74 12.76
CA TYR A 197 0.53 8.29 12.94
C TYR A 197 -0.11 8.89 14.20
N ARG A 198 0.59 8.85 15.33
CA ARG A 198 0.10 9.41 16.60
C ARG A 198 -0.12 10.91 16.51
N GLU A 199 0.83 11.62 15.91
CA GLU A 199 0.79 13.08 15.80
C GLU A 199 -0.31 13.57 14.85
N ASN A 200 -0.43 12.96 13.67
CA ASN A 200 -1.21 13.52 12.56
C ASN A 200 -2.56 12.82 12.31
N ILE A 201 -2.75 11.58 12.76
CA ILE A 201 -3.95 10.80 12.45
C ILE A 201 -4.70 10.40 13.72
N GLU A 202 -4.03 9.83 14.70
CA GLU A 202 -4.67 9.38 15.95
C GLU A 202 -5.19 10.59 16.76
N SER A 203 -4.51 11.72 16.71
CA SER A 203 -4.94 12.97 17.36
C SER A 203 -6.19 13.60 16.70
N ASP A 204 -6.50 13.23 15.46
CA ASP A 204 -7.65 13.72 14.73
C ASP A 204 -8.79 12.70 14.74
N SER A 205 -9.83 12.98 15.52
CA SER A 205 -10.97 12.06 15.72
C SER A 205 -11.73 11.74 14.43
N ALA A 206 -11.71 12.61 13.42
CA ALA A 206 -12.39 12.38 12.14
C ALA A 206 -11.61 11.37 11.27
N LEU A 207 -10.28 11.46 11.25
CA LEU A 207 -9.42 10.52 10.55
C LEU A 207 -9.32 9.19 11.30
N GLU A 208 -9.15 9.22 12.61
CA GLU A 208 -9.04 8.01 13.46
C GLU A 208 -10.24 7.07 13.27
N ARG A 209 -11.44 7.61 13.07
CA ARG A 209 -12.66 6.83 12.81
C ARG A 209 -12.70 6.21 11.41
N ARG A 210 -11.84 6.61 10.51
CA ARG A 210 -11.79 6.13 9.11
C ARG A 210 -10.71 5.12 8.84
N PHE A 211 -9.60 5.22 9.56
CA PHE A 211 -8.45 4.36 9.38
C PHE A 211 -8.37 3.22 10.40
N GLN A 212 -7.94 2.06 9.92
CA GLN A 212 -7.65 0.89 10.75
C GLN A 212 -6.17 0.56 10.68
N LYS A 213 -5.51 0.50 11.83
CA LYS A 213 -4.07 0.22 11.93
C LYS A 213 -3.73 -1.21 11.46
N VAL A 214 -2.63 -1.30 10.70
CA VAL A 214 -1.93 -2.53 10.38
C VAL A 214 -0.46 -2.29 10.70
N VAL A 215 0.05 -2.94 11.72
CA VAL A 215 1.45 -2.80 12.12
C VAL A 215 2.33 -3.64 11.19
N VAL A 216 3.41 -3.06 10.71
CA VAL A 216 4.37 -3.68 9.80
C VAL A 216 5.73 -3.73 10.47
N GLU A 217 6.08 -4.90 10.95
CA GLU A 217 7.38 -5.14 11.56
C GLU A 217 8.48 -5.35 10.51
N PRO A 218 9.76 -5.11 10.85
CA PRO A 218 10.87 -5.50 10.00
C PRO A 218 10.83 -6.99 9.67
N THR A 219 11.29 -7.36 8.49
CA THR A 219 11.40 -8.78 8.12
C THR A 219 12.49 -9.47 8.94
N THR A 220 12.32 -10.77 9.19
CA THR A 220 13.36 -11.60 9.81
C THR A 220 14.54 -11.78 8.84
N PRO A 221 15.75 -12.16 9.34
CA PRO A 221 16.87 -12.47 8.47
C PRO A 221 16.54 -13.52 7.40
N ASP A 222 15.80 -14.57 7.76
CA ASP A 222 15.40 -15.64 6.83
C ASP A 222 14.44 -15.14 5.76
N GLN A 223 13.42 -14.34 6.15
CA GLN A 223 12.52 -13.69 5.20
C GLN A 223 13.27 -12.71 4.29
N THR A 224 14.21 -11.97 4.85
CA THR A 224 15.04 -11.02 4.08
C THR A 224 15.88 -11.76 3.04
N LEU A 225 16.48 -12.89 3.41
CA LEU A 225 17.25 -13.73 2.47
C LEU A 225 16.38 -14.25 1.32
N GLN A 226 15.14 -14.67 1.62
CA GLN A 226 14.20 -15.08 0.58
C GLN A 226 13.80 -13.91 -0.35
N ILE A 227 13.62 -12.72 0.21
CA ILE A 227 13.37 -11.50 -0.59
C ILE A 227 14.54 -11.25 -1.53
N LEU A 228 15.79 -11.26 -1.02
CA LEU A 228 16.97 -11.05 -1.83
C LEU A 228 17.07 -12.07 -2.97
N ARG A 229 16.81 -13.37 -2.70
CA ARG A 229 16.80 -14.42 -3.73
C ARG A 229 15.78 -14.12 -4.85
N ASN A 230 14.61 -13.63 -4.48
CA ASN A 230 13.54 -13.35 -5.45
C ASN A 230 13.86 -12.14 -6.33
N ILE A 231 14.48 -11.11 -5.77
CA ILE A 231 14.78 -9.87 -6.51
C ILE A 231 16.14 -9.90 -7.19
N ALA A 232 17.08 -10.76 -6.73
CA ALA A 232 18.44 -10.85 -7.29
C ALA A 232 18.47 -10.95 -8.81
N PRO A 233 17.62 -11.73 -9.51
CA PRO A 233 17.63 -11.80 -10.97
C PRO A 233 17.42 -10.45 -11.67
N HIS A 234 16.71 -9.52 -11.05
CA HIS A 234 16.49 -8.17 -11.59
C HIS A 234 17.76 -7.33 -11.50
N TYR A 235 18.43 -7.37 -10.34
CA TYR A 235 19.69 -6.68 -10.11
C TYR A 235 20.84 -7.29 -10.91
N GLU A 236 20.87 -8.61 -11.08
CA GLU A 236 21.83 -9.30 -11.94
C GLU A 236 21.76 -8.83 -13.39
N ARG A 237 20.54 -8.70 -13.93
CA ARG A 237 20.34 -8.16 -15.29
C ARG A 237 20.76 -6.71 -15.41
N HIS A 238 20.48 -5.90 -14.38
CA HIS A 238 20.79 -4.47 -14.37
C HIS A 238 22.30 -4.24 -14.29
N HIS A 239 22.97 -4.87 -13.34
CA HIS A 239 24.41 -4.71 -13.10
C HIS A 239 25.28 -5.63 -13.96
N LYS A 240 24.69 -6.58 -14.69
CA LYS A 240 25.40 -7.61 -15.49
C LYS A 240 26.37 -8.46 -14.64
N VAL A 241 25.97 -8.78 -13.44
CA VAL A 241 26.71 -9.61 -12.46
C VAL A 241 25.87 -10.81 -12.08
N ARG A 242 26.46 -11.72 -11.30
CA ARG A 242 25.73 -12.80 -10.59
C ARG A 242 26.00 -12.72 -9.11
N TYR A 243 24.95 -12.89 -8.32
CA TYR A 243 25.06 -13.02 -6.87
C TYR A 243 25.10 -14.51 -6.51
N THR A 244 26.14 -14.92 -5.78
CA THR A 244 26.15 -16.26 -5.19
C THR A 244 25.26 -16.31 -3.95
N GLU A 245 24.87 -17.50 -3.53
CA GLU A 245 24.06 -17.67 -2.32
C GLU A 245 24.77 -17.11 -1.08
N GLU A 246 26.09 -17.33 -1.01
CA GLU A 246 26.93 -16.81 0.07
C GLU A 246 26.97 -15.27 0.07
N ALA A 247 26.96 -14.65 -1.11
CA ALA A 247 26.91 -13.18 -1.23
C ALA A 247 25.57 -12.63 -0.71
N LEU A 248 24.44 -13.24 -1.08
CA LEU A 248 23.11 -12.85 -0.57
C LEU A 248 23.02 -13.02 0.95
N GLN A 249 23.53 -14.15 1.46
CA GLN A 249 23.57 -14.41 2.90
C GLN A 249 24.48 -13.42 3.63
N ALA A 250 25.61 -13.05 3.03
CA ALA A 250 26.50 -12.02 3.57
C ALA A 250 25.81 -10.67 3.64
N CYS A 251 25.04 -10.26 2.62
CA CYS A 251 24.25 -9.02 2.66
C CYS A 251 23.34 -8.97 3.89
N VAL A 252 22.63 -10.05 4.18
CA VAL A 252 21.74 -10.12 5.36
C VAL A 252 22.55 -10.13 6.66
N THR A 253 23.54 -10.99 6.78
CA THR A 253 24.30 -11.18 8.02
C THR A 253 25.08 -9.94 8.40
N LEU A 254 25.79 -9.32 7.45
CA LEU A 254 26.63 -8.16 7.72
C LEU A 254 25.79 -6.92 8.00
N THR A 255 24.71 -6.69 7.27
CA THR A 255 23.82 -5.55 7.55
C THR A 255 23.07 -5.72 8.87
N GLY A 256 22.70 -6.94 9.23
CA GLY A 256 22.12 -7.24 10.54
C GLY A 256 23.09 -6.92 11.70
N ARG A 257 24.39 -7.14 11.49
CA ARG A 257 25.42 -6.93 12.51
C ARG A 257 25.92 -5.49 12.60
N TYR A 258 26.10 -4.81 11.48
CA TYR A 258 26.85 -3.55 11.41
C TYR A 258 25.98 -2.33 11.09
N ILE A 259 24.79 -2.51 10.53
CA ILE A 259 23.85 -1.41 10.24
C ILE A 259 22.68 -1.50 11.23
N THR A 260 22.74 -0.69 12.30
CA THR A 260 21.78 -0.75 13.40
C THR A 260 20.71 0.33 13.35
N ASP A 261 20.91 1.34 12.53
CA ASP A 261 20.05 2.53 12.37
C ASP A 261 19.03 2.39 11.20
N ARG A 262 19.05 1.23 10.51
CA ARG A 262 18.15 0.92 9.41
C ARG A 262 17.53 -0.47 9.58
N PHE A 263 16.42 -0.71 8.90
CA PHE A 263 15.60 -1.91 9.06
C PHE A 263 15.68 -2.86 7.86
N PHE A 264 15.41 -4.14 8.11
CA PHE A 264 15.20 -5.12 7.09
C PHE A 264 13.80 -4.95 6.45
N PRO A 265 13.65 -5.21 5.12
CA PRO A 265 14.67 -5.76 4.21
C PRO A 265 15.57 -4.70 3.55
N ASP A 266 15.23 -3.42 3.66
CA ASP A 266 15.80 -2.31 2.87
C ASP A 266 17.34 -2.24 2.97
N LYS A 267 17.89 -2.29 4.17
CA LYS A 267 19.34 -2.24 4.38
C LYS A 267 20.13 -3.39 3.69
N ALA A 268 19.51 -4.56 3.57
CA ALA A 268 20.14 -5.69 2.89
C ALA A 268 20.02 -5.58 1.37
N ILE A 269 18.92 -5.03 0.87
CA ILE A 269 18.71 -4.74 -0.55
C ILE A 269 19.71 -3.70 -1.02
N ASP A 270 19.90 -2.62 -0.27
CA ASP A 270 20.85 -1.56 -0.60
C ASP A 270 22.28 -2.09 -0.70
N VAL A 271 22.70 -2.94 0.23
CA VAL A 271 24.06 -3.52 0.18
C VAL A 271 24.23 -4.48 -1.00
N MET A 272 23.19 -5.23 -1.36
CA MET A 272 23.20 -6.06 -2.55
C MET A 272 23.34 -5.22 -3.83
N ASP A 273 22.58 -4.13 -3.94
CA ASP A 273 22.62 -3.20 -5.07
C ASP A 273 23.98 -2.50 -5.19
N GLU A 274 24.50 -1.98 -4.10
CA GLU A 274 25.82 -1.33 -4.04
C GLU A 274 26.94 -2.31 -4.43
N ALA A 275 26.89 -3.55 -3.94
CA ALA A 275 27.88 -4.57 -4.30
C ALA A 275 27.85 -4.90 -5.80
N GLY A 276 26.66 -5.04 -6.37
CA GLY A 276 26.48 -5.27 -7.81
C GLY A 276 27.02 -4.12 -8.65
N SER A 277 26.67 -2.90 -8.29
CA SER A 277 27.15 -1.69 -8.96
C SER A 277 28.69 -1.59 -8.94
N ARG A 278 29.30 -1.85 -7.78
CA ARG A 278 30.75 -1.77 -7.61
C ARG A 278 31.52 -2.78 -8.45
N ILE A 279 31.01 -4.01 -8.57
CA ILE A 279 31.65 -5.05 -9.41
C ILE A 279 31.49 -4.73 -10.88
N HIS A 280 30.36 -4.18 -11.29
CA HIS A 280 30.15 -3.76 -12.70
C HIS A 280 31.14 -2.68 -13.16
N LEU A 281 31.63 -1.83 -12.26
CA LEU A 281 32.57 -0.74 -12.57
C LEU A 281 34.05 -1.17 -12.56
N GLN A 282 34.37 -2.41 -12.18
CA GLN A 282 35.71 -3.01 -12.22
C GLN A 282 35.95 -3.77 -13.52
#